data_be73d0fb063012cba6e04cb12884796b
#
_entry.id   be73d0fb063012cba6e04cb12884796b
#
_cell.length_a   1.000
_cell.length_b   1.000
_cell.length_c   1.000
_cell.angle_alpha   90.00
_cell.angle_beta   90.00
_cell.angle_gamma   90.00
#
_symmetry.space_group_name_H-M   'P 1'
#
loop_
_entity.id
_entity.type
_entity.pdbx_description
1 polymer ?
#
loop_
_entity_poly.entity_id
_entity_poly.type
_entity_poly.pdbx_seq_one_letter_code
_entity_poly.pdbx_strand_id
1 'polypeptide(L)'
;MTLSLVIAGVTAVMIILSVLFFPEIKIGKIKLGSYWIVALIGAAFMLILNIVSVEEVIKEITADTVVNPLKILALFLSMTLFSVYLDELGFFSYLSEKVLVVAKNSQNKLFLCLYLTVSVLTVFTSNDIIILTFTPFICAFCKRSGIDPKPYLFSEFVAANTWSMALLIGNPTNIYIGGSSGLTFFGYFSVMILPTIASGTVSFLILYLLFKKSLCKKAEIDNVKTAEIKDKFLLYIGLAALI
;
A
#
# COMPACT_ATOMS: atom_id res chain seq x y z
N MET A 1 -25.27 11.39 -17.73
CA MET A 1 -24.93 10.49 -16.59
C MET A 1 -24.69 9.04 -17.00
N THR A 2 -25.55 8.39 -17.79
CA THR A 2 -25.34 6.98 -18.21
C THR A 2 -24.13 6.78 -19.11
N LEU A 3 -23.91 7.63 -20.11
CA LEU A 3 -22.77 7.49 -21.04
C LEU A 3 -21.41 7.72 -20.35
N SER A 4 -21.31 8.70 -19.44
CA SER A 4 -20.10 8.94 -18.65
C SER A 4 -19.74 7.73 -17.76
N LEU A 5 -20.73 7.12 -17.12
CA LEU A 5 -20.52 5.90 -16.31
C LEU A 5 -20.09 4.70 -17.17
N VAL A 6 -20.63 4.56 -18.37
CA VAL A 6 -20.24 3.51 -19.30
C VAL A 6 -18.77 3.69 -19.72
N ILE A 7 -18.37 4.89 -20.13
CA ILE A 7 -16.99 5.17 -20.55
C ILE A 7 -16.04 4.97 -19.37
N ALA A 8 -16.38 5.47 -18.18
CA ALA A 8 -15.57 5.27 -16.98
C ALA A 8 -15.44 3.77 -16.64
N GLY A 9 -16.54 3.01 -16.70
CA GLY A 9 -16.53 1.57 -16.45
C GLY A 9 -15.69 0.79 -17.46
N VAL A 10 -15.84 1.10 -18.74
CA VAL A 10 -15.03 0.49 -19.82
C VAL A 10 -13.56 0.85 -19.62
N THR A 11 -13.23 2.11 -19.33
CA THR A 11 -11.86 2.53 -19.07
C THR A 11 -11.27 1.80 -17.88
N ALA A 12 -12.01 1.63 -16.78
CA ALA A 12 -11.55 0.89 -15.60
C ALA A 12 -11.26 -0.59 -15.93
N VAL A 13 -12.14 -1.24 -16.68
CA VAL A 13 -11.92 -2.62 -17.15
C VAL A 13 -10.68 -2.71 -18.05
N MET A 14 -10.53 -1.76 -18.97
CA MET A 14 -9.35 -1.71 -19.86
C MET A 14 -8.05 -1.46 -19.10
N ILE A 15 -8.07 -0.64 -18.03
CA ILE A 15 -6.92 -0.46 -17.13
C ILE A 15 -6.55 -1.80 -16.47
N ILE A 16 -7.53 -2.52 -15.91
CA ILE A 16 -7.30 -3.82 -15.28
C ILE A 16 -6.69 -4.80 -16.29
N LEU A 17 -7.29 -4.92 -17.48
CA LEU A 17 -6.79 -5.79 -18.52
C LEU A 17 -5.38 -5.39 -18.99
N SER A 18 -5.10 -4.10 -19.10
CA SER A 18 -3.77 -3.62 -19.50
C SER A 18 -2.70 -4.00 -18.49
N VAL A 19 -2.99 -3.91 -17.19
CA VAL A 19 -2.06 -4.31 -16.12
C VAL A 19 -1.82 -5.83 -16.14
N LEU A 20 -2.87 -6.63 -16.38
CA LEU A 20 -2.77 -8.09 -16.34
C LEU A 20 -2.05 -8.67 -17.57
N PHE A 21 -2.32 -8.14 -18.76
CA PHE A 21 -1.84 -8.74 -20.01
C PHE A 21 -0.68 -7.96 -20.66
N PHE A 22 -0.62 -6.65 -20.44
CA PHE A 22 0.37 -5.76 -21.07
C PHE A 22 0.89 -4.72 -20.08
N PRO A 23 1.55 -5.11 -18.97
CA PRO A 23 1.91 -4.20 -17.89
C PRO A 23 2.87 -3.07 -18.33
N GLU A 24 3.70 -3.32 -19.33
CA GLU A 24 4.69 -2.38 -19.83
C GLU A 24 4.62 -2.24 -21.35
N ILE A 25 4.65 -0.99 -21.82
CA ILE A 25 4.82 -0.65 -23.25
C ILE A 25 6.23 -0.12 -23.41
N LYS A 26 7.01 -0.73 -24.30
CA LYS A 26 8.37 -0.28 -24.63
C LYS A 26 8.33 0.70 -25.82
N ILE A 27 8.69 1.95 -25.58
CA ILE A 27 8.88 2.97 -26.62
C ILE A 27 10.37 3.30 -26.67
N GLY A 28 11.09 2.65 -27.58
CA GLY A 28 12.54 2.75 -27.67
C GLY A 28 13.24 2.21 -26.42
N LYS A 29 13.97 3.07 -25.69
CA LYS A 29 14.66 2.70 -24.45
C LYS A 29 13.81 2.93 -23.17
N ILE A 30 12.64 3.53 -23.31
CA ILE A 30 11.77 3.88 -22.18
C ILE A 30 10.70 2.80 -22.01
N LYS A 31 10.55 2.31 -20.79
CA LYS A 31 9.46 1.42 -20.40
C LYS A 31 8.38 2.26 -19.70
N LEU A 32 7.19 2.25 -20.24
CA LEU A 32 6.05 2.98 -19.73
C LEU A 32 4.96 2.01 -19.29
N GLY A 33 4.36 2.24 -18.13
CA GLY A 33 3.19 1.47 -17.71
C GLY A 33 2.03 1.67 -18.68
N SER A 34 1.32 0.63 -19.04
CA SER A 34 0.20 0.72 -19.99
C SER A 34 -1.03 1.40 -19.40
N TYR A 35 -1.23 1.25 -18.09
CA TYR A 35 -2.42 1.67 -17.36
C TYR A 35 -2.72 3.18 -17.46
N TRP A 36 -1.69 4.03 -17.36
CA TRP A 36 -1.90 5.47 -17.43
C TRP A 36 -2.21 5.95 -18.86
N ILE A 37 -1.70 5.26 -19.89
CA ILE A 37 -2.05 5.54 -21.29
C ILE A 37 -3.53 5.25 -21.53
N VAL A 38 -4.01 4.11 -21.03
CA VAL A 38 -5.43 3.75 -21.12
C VAL A 38 -6.29 4.76 -20.39
N ALA A 39 -5.87 5.20 -19.19
CA ALA A 39 -6.58 6.22 -18.43
C ALA A 39 -6.64 7.56 -19.18
N LEU A 40 -5.53 7.99 -19.79
CA LEU A 40 -5.49 9.21 -20.61
C LEU A 40 -6.40 9.12 -21.84
N ILE A 41 -6.42 7.97 -22.51
CA ILE A 41 -7.31 7.74 -23.65
C ILE A 41 -8.78 7.84 -23.21
N GLY A 42 -9.16 7.21 -22.08
CA GLY A 42 -10.50 7.29 -21.52
C GLY A 42 -10.90 8.72 -21.17
N ALA A 43 -10.01 9.48 -20.54
CA ALA A 43 -10.23 10.91 -20.24
C ALA A 43 -10.37 11.76 -21.52
N ALA A 44 -9.50 11.53 -22.50
CA ALA A 44 -9.58 12.22 -23.80
C ALA A 44 -10.91 11.94 -24.53
N PHE A 45 -11.40 10.70 -24.47
CA PHE A 45 -12.70 10.35 -25.04
C PHE A 45 -13.84 11.13 -24.38
N MET A 46 -13.82 11.31 -23.05
CA MET A 46 -14.85 12.11 -22.37
C MET A 46 -14.84 13.58 -22.81
N LEU A 47 -13.65 14.16 -23.04
CA LEU A 47 -13.49 15.53 -23.53
C LEU A 47 -13.91 15.66 -25.00
N ILE A 48 -13.46 14.75 -25.88
CA ILE A 48 -13.76 14.79 -27.31
C ILE A 48 -15.26 14.63 -27.57
N LEU A 49 -15.94 13.78 -26.83
CA LEU A 49 -17.38 13.56 -26.92
C LEU A 49 -18.20 14.65 -26.20
N ASN A 50 -17.53 15.66 -25.64
CA ASN A 50 -18.16 16.77 -24.93
C ASN A 50 -19.07 16.32 -23.77
N ILE A 51 -18.74 15.19 -23.15
CA ILE A 51 -19.47 14.63 -22.01
C ILE A 51 -19.09 15.41 -20.74
N VAL A 52 -17.84 15.85 -20.68
CA VAL A 52 -17.28 16.73 -19.65
C VAL A 52 -16.57 17.86 -20.37
N SER A 53 -16.84 19.09 -20.01
CA SER A 53 -16.19 20.26 -20.60
C SER A 53 -14.84 20.53 -19.93
N VAL A 54 -13.92 21.16 -20.66
CA VAL A 54 -12.62 21.56 -20.07
C VAL A 54 -12.82 22.53 -18.90
N GLU A 55 -13.83 23.41 -18.98
CA GLU A 55 -14.16 24.33 -17.90
C GLU A 55 -14.60 23.61 -16.63
N GLU A 56 -15.42 22.56 -16.75
CA GLU A 56 -15.81 21.71 -15.61
C GLU A 56 -14.61 21.01 -15.00
N VAL A 57 -13.70 20.45 -15.82
CA VAL A 57 -12.47 19.81 -15.33
C VAL A 57 -11.61 20.81 -14.55
N ILE A 58 -11.38 22.03 -15.09
CA ILE A 58 -10.61 23.07 -14.42
C ILE A 58 -11.29 23.48 -13.10
N LYS A 59 -12.62 23.67 -13.12
CA LYS A 59 -13.40 24.01 -11.94
C LYS A 59 -13.27 22.97 -10.84
N GLU A 60 -13.41 21.69 -11.16
CA GLU A 60 -13.28 20.60 -10.18
C GLU A 60 -11.85 20.45 -9.64
N ILE A 61 -10.83 20.63 -10.49
CA ILE A 61 -9.42 20.58 -10.07
C ILE A 61 -9.06 21.76 -9.16
N THR A 62 -9.65 22.94 -9.40
CA THR A 62 -9.39 24.16 -8.61
C THR A 62 -10.37 24.36 -7.45
N ALA A 63 -11.42 23.57 -7.36
CA ALA A 63 -12.42 23.67 -6.30
C ALA A 63 -11.80 23.43 -4.92
N ASP A 64 -12.17 24.26 -3.95
CA ASP A 64 -11.73 24.09 -2.56
C ASP A 64 -12.62 23.07 -1.83
N THR A 65 -12.55 21.83 -2.28
CA THR A 65 -13.28 20.70 -1.70
C THR A 65 -12.34 19.72 -1.02
N VAL A 66 -12.88 18.92 -0.10
CA VAL A 66 -12.10 17.88 0.61
C VAL A 66 -11.64 16.78 -0.35
N VAL A 67 -12.44 16.50 -1.39
CA VAL A 67 -12.15 15.49 -2.42
C VAL A 67 -11.42 16.04 -3.65
N ASN A 68 -10.81 17.21 -3.53
CA ASN A 68 -10.07 17.81 -4.63
C ASN A 68 -8.89 16.90 -5.04
N PRO A 69 -8.78 16.51 -6.33
CA PRO A 69 -7.74 15.58 -6.80
C PRO A 69 -6.32 16.05 -6.53
N LEU A 70 -6.05 17.36 -6.63
CA LEU A 70 -4.71 17.92 -6.37
C LEU A 70 -4.36 17.87 -4.89
N LYS A 71 -5.32 18.11 -3.99
CA LYS A 71 -5.10 17.97 -2.54
C LYS A 71 -4.81 16.51 -2.16
N ILE A 72 -5.57 15.57 -2.73
CA ILE A 72 -5.34 14.13 -2.51
C ILE A 72 -3.97 13.73 -3.04
N LEU A 73 -3.59 14.20 -4.25
CA LEU A 73 -2.27 13.94 -4.82
C LEU A 73 -1.14 14.52 -3.96
N ALA A 74 -1.29 15.77 -3.50
CA ALA A 74 -0.31 16.42 -2.63
C ALA A 74 -0.11 15.65 -1.31
N LEU A 75 -1.21 15.21 -0.69
CA LEU A 75 -1.16 14.41 0.52
C LEU A 75 -0.47 13.06 0.26
N PHE A 76 -0.84 12.38 -0.82
CA PHE A 76 -0.20 11.11 -1.22
C PHE A 76 1.31 11.26 -1.45
N LEU A 77 1.72 12.29 -2.18
CA LEU A 77 3.13 12.58 -2.42
C LEU A 77 3.89 12.89 -1.12
N SER A 78 3.28 13.69 -0.23
CA SER A 78 3.86 14.02 1.08
C SER A 78 4.08 12.77 1.93
N MET A 79 3.08 11.88 2.00
CA MET A 79 3.19 10.61 2.72
C MET A 79 4.24 9.68 2.08
N THR A 80 4.32 9.67 0.75
CA THR A 80 5.34 8.89 0.02
C THR A 80 6.74 9.41 0.34
N LEU A 81 6.97 10.72 0.24
CA LEU A 81 8.26 11.34 0.57
C LEU A 81 8.67 11.07 2.02
N PHE A 82 7.72 11.17 2.94
CA PHE A 82 7.94 10.87 4.34
C PHE A 82 8.39 9.41 4.55
N SER A 83 7.75 8.48 3.89
CA SER A 83 8.10 7.06 4.03
C SER A 83 9.43 6.71 3.36
N VAL A 84 9.75 7.33 2.20
CA VAL A 84 11.09 7.24 1.59
C VAL A 84 12.15 7.78 2.55
N TYR A 85 11.86 8.88 3.25
CA TYR A 85 12.75 9.42 4.28
C TYR A 85 13.01 8.41 5.41
N LEU A 86 11.97 7.73 5.92
CA LEU A 86 12.13 6.68 6.92
C LEU A 86 12.95 5.48 6.39
N ASP A 87 12.74 5.09 5.14
CA ASP A 87 13.49 4.01 4.49
C ASP A 87 14.97 4.36 4.34
N GLU A 88 15.28 5.58 3.92
CA GLU A 88 16.65 6.09 3.81
C GLU A 88 17.40 6.11 5.15
N LEU A 89 16.69 6.32 6.27
CA LEU A 89 17.23 6.19 7.62
C LEU A 89 17.46 4.74 8.06
N GLY A 90 17.01 3.77 7.27
CA GLY A 90 17.11 2.34 7.58
C GLY A 90 16.05 1.82 8.55
N PHE A 91 14.97 2.59 8.78
CA PHE A 91 13.93 2.24 9.74
C PHE A 91 13.24 0.92 9.41
N PHE A 92 12.80 0.73 8.17
CA PHE A 92 12.12 -0.50 7.77
C PHE A 92 13.05 -1.70 7.74
N SER A 93 14.31 -1.53 7.32
CA SER A 93 15.34 -2.57 7.39
C SER A 93 15.58 -3.01 8.82
N TYR A 94 15.71 -2.06 9.75
CA TYR A 94 15.86 -2.35 11.18
C TYR A 94 14.67 -3.14 11.74
N LEU A 95 13.42 -2.72 11.43
CA LEU A 95 12.22 -3.44 11.87
C LEU A 95 12.14 -4.84 11.30
N SER A 96 12.44 -4.99 10.03
CA SER A 96 12.43 -6.28 9.33
C SER A 96 13.39 -7.29 9.99
N GLU A 97 14.60 -6.84 10.33
CA GLU A 97 15.58 -7.70 11.01
C GLU A 97 15.20 -8.00 12.45
N LYS A 98 14.57 -7.05 13.15
CA LYS A 98 13.99 -7.32 14.47
C LYS A 98 12.94 -8.42 14.43
N VAL A 99 12.08 -8.43 13.42
CA VAL A 99 11.09 -9.50 13.20
C VAL A 99 11.78 -10.85 13.08
N LEU A 100 12.89 -10.95 12.35
CA LEU A 100 13.65 -12.19 12.20
C LEU A 100 14.25 -12.66 13.53
N VAL A 101 14.87 -11.76 14.29
CA VAL A 101 15.44 -12.07 15.61
C VAL A 101 14.39 -12.61 16.57
N VAL A 102 13.19 -11.98 16.60
CA VAL A 102 12.08 -12.42 17.45
C VAL A 102 11.52 -13.78 17.02
N ALA A 103 11.52 -14.06 15.72
CA ALA A 103 10.97 -15.31 15.17
C ALA A 103 11.77 -16.58 15.55
N LYS A 104 13.06 -16.48 15.87
CA LYS A 104 13.91 -17.59 16.38
C LYS A 104 13.71 -18.91 15.63
N ASN A 105 14.02 -19.00 14.36
CA ASN A 105 13.92 -20.23 13.56
C ASN A 105 12.51 -20.84 13.44
N SER A 106 11.46 -20.15 13.88
CA SER A 106 10.08 -20.62 13.77
C SER A 106 9.35 -19.87 12.66
N GLN A 107 9.01 -20.56 11.58
CA GLN A 107 8.25 -19.98 10.48
C GLN A 107 6.87 -19.46 10.93
N ASN A 108 6.21 -20.13 11.87
CA ASN A 108 4.94 -19.65 12.44
C ASN A 108 5.10 -18.32 13.17
N LYS A 109 6.16 -18.18 13.99
CA LYS A 109 6.43 -16.91 14.68
C LYS A 109 6.81 -15.82 13.69
N LEU A 110 7.60 -16.14 12.68
CA LEU A 110 7.97 -15.19 11.62
C LEU A 110 6.73 -14.68 10.90
N PHE A 111 5.82 -15.57 10.52
CA PHE A 111 4.57 -15.22 9.85
C PHE A 111 3.71 -14.28 10.71
N LEU A 112 3.53 -14.60 11.99
CA LEU A 112 2.78 -13.77 12.93
C LEU A 112 3.45 -12.41 13.14
N CYS A 113 4.76 -12.39 13.44
CA CYS A 113 5.48 -11.15 13.69
C CYS A 113 5.48 -10.24 12.45
N LEU A 114 5.67 -10.81 11.26
CA LEU A 114 5.62 -10.06 10.01
C LEU A 114 4.23 -9.46 9.79
N TYR A 115 3.17 -10.29 9.93
CA TYR A 115 1.79 -9.82 9.79
C TYR A 115 1.50 -8.65 10.73
N LEU A 116 1.83 -8.78 12.01
CA LEU A 116 1.60 -7.75 13.01
C LEU A 116 2.43 -6.47 12.74
N THR A 117 3.70 -6.63 12.35
CA THR A 117 4.56 -5.49 12.03
C THR A 117 4.01 -4.71 10.84
N VAL A 118 3.67 -5.40 9.77
CA VAL A 118 3.06 -4.78 8.57
C VAL A 118 1.73 -4.13 8.94
N SER A 119 0.88 -4.81 9.73
CA SER A 119 -0.40 -4.27 10.17
C SER A 119 -0.26 -2.95 10.93
N VAL A 120 0.65 -2.88 11.88
CA VAL A 120 0.89 -1.65 12.66
C VAL A 120 1.46 -0.55 11.77
N LEU A 121 2.46 -0.87 10.96
CA LEU A 121 3.11 0.13 10.11
C LEU A 121 2.16 0.75 9.10
N THR A 122 1.34 -0.08 8.44
CA THR A 122 0.43 0.40 7.39
C THR A 122 -0.71 1.28 7.90
N VAL A 123 -1.05 1.18 9.21
CA VAL A 123 -2.03 2.10 9.83
C VAL A 123 -1.51 3.54 9.80
N PHE A 124 -0.21 3.74 10.03
CA PHE A 124 0.42 5.07 10.15
C PHE A 124 1.17 5.51 8.90
N THR A 125 1.36 4.61 7.93
CA THR A 125 2.04 4.89 6.66
C THR A 125 1.15 4.48 5.49
N SER A 126 1.65 4.59 4.24
CA SER A 126 0.92 4.09 3.08
C SER A 126 1.13 2.59 2.89
N ASN A 127 0.06 1.86 2.54
CA ASN A 127 0.13 0.44 2.16
C ASN A 127 1.15 0.18 1.04
N ASP A 128 1.20 1.06 0.03
CA ASP A 128 2.07 0.91 -1.13
C ASP A 128 3.55 0.91 -0.75
N ILE A 129 3.93 1.78 0.18
CA ILE A 129 5.31 1.90 0.64
C ILE A 129 5.72 0.69 1.46
N ILE A 130 4.85 0.21 2.32
CA ILE A 130 5.11 -1.01 3.09
C ILE A 130 5.36 -2.18 2.14
N ILE A 131 4.53 -2.35 1.12
CA ILE A 131 4.70 -3.40 0.12
C ILE A 131 6.03 -3.22 -0.64
N LEU A 132 6.34 -2.01 -1.11
CA LEU A 132 7.58 -1.74 -1.85
C LEU A 132 8.84 -2.00 -1.01
N THR A 133 8.78 -1.78 0.31
CA THR A 133 9.93 -1.92 1.20
C THR A 133 10.09 -3.34 1.73
N PHE A 134 9.00 -3.97 2.18
CA PHE A 134 9.07 -5.30 2.79
C PHE A 134 9.16 -6.43 1.76
N THR A 135 8.56 -6.31 0.59
CA THR A 135 8.62 -7.34 -0.46
C THR A 135 10.06 -7.72 -0.84
N PRO A 136 10.98 -6.78 -1.18
CA PRO A 136 12.38 -7.11 -1.47
C PRO A 136 13.09 -7.79 -0.30
N PHE A 137 12.82 -7.31 0.92
CA PHE A 137 13.38 -7.90 2.15
C PHE A 137 12.90 -9.34 2.34
N ILE A 138 11.59 -9.62 2.23
CA ILE A 138 11.02 -10.95 2.34
C ILE A 138 11.62 -11.89 1.29
N CYS A 139 11.71 -11.45 0.03
CA CYS A 139 12.30 -12.24 -1.05
C CYS A 139 13.77 -12.57 -0.79
N ALA A 140 14.57 -11.59 -0.39
CA ALA A 140 15.99 -11.78 -0.08
C ALA A 140 16.21 -12.71 1.11
N PHE A 141 15.42 -12.53 2.16
CA PHE A 141 15.45 -13.37 3.35
C PHE A 141 15.05 -14.82 3.03
N CYS A 142 13.91 -15.03 2.39
CA CYS A 142 13.42 -16.38 2.05
C CYS A 142 14.39 -17.13 1.14
N LYS A 143 15.03 -16.42 0.19
CA LYS A 143 16.07 -16.99 -0.67
C LYS A 143 17.29 -17.46 0.12
N ARG A 144 17.74 -16.67 1.11
CA ARG A 144 18.89 -17.05 1.97
C ARG A 144 18.57 -18.23 2.88
N SER A 145 17.38 -18.26 3.44
CA SER A 145 16.94 -19.30 4.39
C SER A 145 16.34 -20.54 3.71
N GLY A 146 16.28 -20.59 2.37
CA GLY A 146 15.73 -21.73 1.63
C GLY A 146 14.25 -21.99 1.89
N ILE A 147 13.46 -20.98 2.28
CA ILE A 147 12.03 -21.10 2.57
C ILE A 147 11.17 -20.50 1.47
N ASP A 148 9.94 -21.01 1.34
CA ASP A 148 8.98 -20.50 0.37
C ASP A 148 8.55 -19.07 0.74
N PRO A 149 8.74 -18.06 -0.15
CA PRO A 149 8.35 -16.70 0.12
C PRO A 149 6.82 -16.46 0.08
N LYS A 150 6.06 -17.32 -0.59
CA LYS A 150 4.63 -17.12 -0.82
C LYS A 150 3.81 -16.82 0.44
N PRO A 151 3.93 -17.60 1.55
CA PRO A 151 3.17 -17.31 2.75
C PRO A 151 3.40 -15.89 3.29
N TYR A 152 4.64 -15.43 3.25
CA TYR A 152 5.05 -14.14 3.80
C TYR A 152 4.64 -12.98 2.90
N LEU A 153 4.77 -13.13 1.57
CA LEU A 153 4.34 -12.13 0.59
C LEU A 153 2.83 -11.94 0.60
N PHE A 154 2.06 -13.05 0.67
CA PHE A 154 0.61 -12.95 0.82
C PHE A 154 0.21 -12.32 2.15
N SER A 155 0.92 -12.66 3.23
CA SER A 155 0.70 -12.09 4.56
C SER A 155 0.93 -10.59 4.56
N GLU A 156 2.05 -10.14 3.99
CA GLU A 156 2.39 -8.73 3.83
C GLU A 156 1.33 -7.98 3.02
N PHE A 157 1.05 -8.46 1.81
CA PHE A 157 0.11 -7.81 0.90
C PHE A 157 -1.29 -7.66 1.50
N VAL A 158 -1.80 -8.73 2.10
CA VAL A 158 -3.14 -8.72 2.72
C VAL A 158 -3.15 -7.85 3.97
N ALA A 159 -2.13 -7.93 4.83
CA ALA A 159 -2.03 -7.08 6.00
C ALA A 159 -1.97 -5.60 5.62
N ALA A 160 -1.10 -5.21 4.68
CA ALA A 160 -0.95 -3.84 4.24
C ALA A 160 -2.26 -3.26 3.70
N ASN A 161 -2.97 -3.99 2.83
CA ASN A 161 -4.22 -3.51 2.25
C ASN A 161 -5.39 -3.52 3.25
N THR A 162 -5.41 -4.46 4.19
CA THR A 162 -6.52 -4.56 5.16
C THR A 162 -6.39 -3.54 6.28
N TRP A 163 -5.22 -3.41 6.89
CA TRP A 163 -5.03 -2.53 8.04
C TRP A 163 -4.91 -1.05 7.65
N SER A 164 -4.55 -0.75 6.39
CA SER A 164 -4.59 0.63 5.87
C SER A 164 -5.98 1.26 5.91
N MET A 165 -7.04 0.46 6.02
CA MET A 165 -8.41 0.97 6.14
C MET A 165 -8.69 1.67 7.47
N ALA A 166 -7.87 1.48 8.50
CA ALA A 166 -8.12 2.01 9.85
C ALA A 166 -8.14 3.54 9.89
N LEU A 167 -7.24 4.19 9.18
CA LEU A 167 -7.10 5.65 9.17
C LEU A 167 -7.36 6.25 7.79
N LEU A 168 -7.83 7.49 7.81
CA LEU A 168 -8.11 8.25 6.59
C LEU A 168 -6.87 8.34 5.67
N ILE A 169 -5.69 8.50 6.26
CA ILE A 169 -4.41 8.66 5.55
C ILE A 169 -3.81 7.34 5.04
N GLY A 170 -4.36 6.18 5.42
CA GLY A 170 -3.80 4.86 5.09
C GLY A 170 -3.73 4.54 3.60
N ASN A 171 -4.62 5.11 2.80
CA ASN A 171 -4.53 5.11 1.33
C ASN A 171 -5.41 6.21 0.70
N PRO A 172 -5.17 6.59 -0.57
CA PRO A 172 -5.94 7.64 -1.25
C PRO A 172 -7.44 7.37 -1.33
N THR A 173 -7.84 6.10 -1.41
CA THR A 173 -9.26 5.70 -1.47
C THR A 173 -10.01 6.08 -0.20
N ASN A 174 -9.37 5.90 0.96
CA ASN A 174 -9.96 6.28 2.24
C ASN A 174 -10.20 7.79 2.32
N ILE A 175 -9.24 8.59 1.83
CA ILE A 175 -9.34 10.05 1.79
C ILE A 175 -10.52 10.47 0.94
N TYR A 176 -10.66 9.85 -0.24
CA TYR A 176 -11.76 10.14 -1.14
C TYR A 176 -13.12 9.77 -0.52
N ILE A 177 -13.27 8.56 0.02
CA ILE A 177 -14.52 8.06 0.61
C ILE A 177 -14.87 8.87 1.87
N GLY A 178 -13.91 9.04 2.78
CA GLY A 178 -14.13 9.79 4.02
C GLY A 178 -14.46 11.26 3.75
N GLY A 179 -13.74 11.89 2.82
CA GLY A 179 -13.97 13.27 2.42
C GLY A 179 -15.35 13.46 1.74
N SER A 180 -15.71 12.58 0.81
CA SER A 180 -17.03 12.65 0.14
C SER A 180 -18.20 12.38 1.10
N SER A 181 -17.96 11.63 2.17
CA SER A 181 -18.95 11.37 3.22
C SER A 181 -18.97 12.45 4.32
N GLY A 182 -18.14 13.50 4.22
CA GLY A 182 -18.07 14.58 5.20
C GLY A 182 -17.52 14.13 6.57
N LEU A 183 -16.80 13.01 6.63
CA LEU A 183 -16.23 12.49 7.87
C LEU A 183 -14.95 13.24 8.24
N THR A 184 -14.84 13.59 9.52
CA THR A 184 -13.57 14.05 10.10
C THR A 184 -12.60 12.89 10.25
N PHE A 185 -11.31 13.17 10.50
CA PHE A 185 -10.30 12.14 10.73
C PHE A 185 -10.71 11.14 11.83
N PHE A 186 -11.13 11.64 12.99
CA PHE A 186 -11.60 10.80 14.10
C PHE A 186 -12.96 10.15 13.83
N GLY A 187 -13.84 10.83 13.09
CA GLY A 187 -15.11 10.26 12.63
C GLY A 187 -14.90 9.04 11.74
N TYR A 188 -13.96 9.14 10.79
CA TYR A 188 -13.58 8.01 9.94
C TYR A 188 -13.00 6.86 10.76
N PHE A 189 -12.03 7.14 11.65
CA PHE A 189 -11.43 6.12 12.51
C PHE A 189 -12.49 5.39 13.37
N SER A 190 -13.41 6.11 13.98
CA SER A 190 -14.45 5.51 14.84
C SER A 190 -15.36 4.55 14.07
N VAL A 191 -15.62 4.81 12.80
CA VAL A 191 -16.43 3.94 11.94
C VAL A 191 -15.61 2.75 11.43
N MET A 192 -14.34 2.96 11.04
CA MET A 192 -13.53 1.97 10.31
C MET A 192 -12.72 1.05 11.21
N ILE A 193 -12.51 1.40 12.48
CA ILE A 193 -11.64 0.58 13.37
C ILE A 193 -12.19 -0.82 13.59
N LEU A 194 -13.48 -0.99 13.85
CA LEU A 194 -14.09 -2.30 14.04
C LEU A 194 -14.08 -3.17 12.78
N PRO A 195 -14.51 -2.67 11.60
CA PRO A 195 -14.34 -3.40 10.34
C PRO A 195 -12.89 -3.78 10.05
N THR A 196 -11.93 -2.90 10.33
CA THR A 196 -10.50 -3.18 10.12
C THR A 196 -10.00 -4.31 11.01
N ILE A 197 -10.31 -4.27 12.31
CA ILE A 197 -9.93 -5.34 13.25
C ILE A 197 -10.57 -6.66 12.84
N ALA A 198 -11.86 -6.65 12.52
CA ALA A 198 -12.58 -7.86 12.12
C ALA A 198 -11.98 -8.46 10.83
N SER A 199 -11.84 -7.66 9.78
CA SER A 199 -11.28 -8.12 8.49
C SER A 199 -9.81 -8.51 8.62
N GLY A 200 -9.00 -7.77 9.37
CA GLY A 200 -7.60 -8.10 9.62
C GLY A 200 -7.43 -9.42 10.37
N THR A 201 -8.24 -9.64 11.42
CA THR A 201 -8.20 -10.90 12.18
C THR A 201 -8.65 -12.08 11.32
N VAL A 202 -9.76 -11.95 10.60
CA VAL A 202 -10.26 -13.00 9.72
C VAL A 202 -9.26 -13.32 8.60
N SER A 203 -8.67 -12.29 7.97
CA SER A 203 -7.66 -12.46 6.95
C SER A 203 -6.42 -13.18 7.47
N PHE A 204 -5.94 -12.83 8.67
CA PHE A 204 -4.84 -13.54 9.31
C PHE A 204 -5.15 -15.02 9.52
N LEU A 205 -6.33 -15.33 10.06
CA LEU A 205 -6.75 -16.72 10.31
C LEU A 205 -6.84 -17.52 9.02
N ILE A 206 -7.45 -16.96 7.97
CA ILE A 206 -7.55 -17.62 6.67
C ILE A 206 -6.15 -17.89 6.10
N LEU A 207 -5.26 -16.91 6.07
CA LEU A 207 -3.91 -17.07 5.57
C LEU A 207 -3.10 -18.08 6.38
N TYR A 208 -3.23 -18.04 7.71
CA TYR A 208 -2.57 -19.00 8.57
C TYR A 208 -3.05 -20.45 8.30
N LEU A 209 -4.35 -20.65 8.12
CA LEU A 209 -4.91 -21.96 7.78
C LEU A 209 -4.45 -22.44 6.39
N LEU A 210 -4.44 -21.57 5.41
CA LEU A 210 -3.98 -21.87 4.05
C LEU A 210 -2.51 -22.30 4.02
N PHE A 211 -1.66 -21.58 4.74
CA PHE A 211 -0.22 -21.81 4.71
C PHE A 211 0.32 -22.66 5.87
N LYS A 212 -0.52 -23.16 6.77
CA LYS A 212 -0.14 -23.95 7.95
C LYS A 212 0.86 -25.07 7.64
N LYS A 213 0.64 -25.82 6.56
CA LYS A 213 1.54 -26.92 6.15
C LYS A 213 2.93 -26.42 5.75
N SER A 214 3.05 -25.25 5.15
CA SER A 214 4.33 -24.64 4.80
C SER A 214 5.03 -24.07 6.02
N LEU A 215 4.28 -23.43 6.92
CA LEU A 215 4.80 -22.77 8.11
C LEU A 215 5.27 -23.73 9.21
N CYS A 216 4.82 -24.98 9.19
CA CYS A 216 5.25 -26.01 10.15
C CYS A 216 6.64 -26.61 9.81
N LYS A 217 7.21 -26.30 8.65
CA LYS A 217 8.55 -26.76 8.29
C LYS A 217 9.60 -26.00 9.11
N LYS A 218 10.67 -26.72 9.53
CA LYS A 218 11.81 -26.05 10.16
C LYS A 218 12.53 -25.18 9.14
N ALA A 219 12.94 -23.98 9.55
CA ALA A 219 13.81 -23.10 8.77
C ALA A 219 15.08 -22.85 9.61
N GLU A 220 16.22 -22.97 8.99
CA GLU A 220 17.47 -22.46 9.56
C GLU A 220 17.54 -20.97 9.17
N ILE A 221 17.21 -20.15 10.14
CA ILE A 221 17.30 -18.69 9.99
C ILE A 221 18.73 -18.33 10.41
N ASP A 222 19.58 -18.10 9.42
CA ASP A 222 20.97 -17.67 9.66
C ASP A 222 21.02 -16.37 10.48
N ASN A 223 22.11 -16.22 11.24
CA ASN A 223 22.37 -15.01 12.04
C ASN A 223 22.28 -13.75 11.16
N VAL A 224 21.18 -13.05 11.30
CA VAL A 224 20.93 -11.79 10.61
C VAL A 224 21.72 -10.70 11.34
N LYS A 225 22.63 -10.04 10.64
CA LYS A 225 23.25 -8.82 11.16
C LYS A 225 22.13 -7.78 11.30
N THR A 226 21.96 -7.23 12.48
CA THR A 226 20.97 -6.16 12.72
C THR A 226 21.37 -4.91 11.93
N ALA A 227 20.50 -4.44 11.03
CA ALA A 227 20.67 -3.15 10.39
C ALA A 227 20.67 -2.06 11.47
N GLU A 228 21.56 -1.13 11.34
CA GLU A 228 21.63 0.01 12.25
C GLU A 228 20.86 1.19 11.65
N ILE A 229 20.11 1.88 12.49
CA ILE A 229 19.46 3.13 12.12
C ILE A 229 20.57 4.17 11.94
N LYS A 230 20.67 4.77 10.76
CA LYS A 230 21.72 5.72 10.38
C LYS A 230 21.77 6.94 11.31
N ASP A 231 20.60 7.48 11.65
CA ASP A 231 20.47 8.62 12.56
C ASP A 231 19.19 8.50 13.40
N LYS A 232 19.36 8.26 14.71
CA LYS A 232 18.26 8.12 15.64
C LYS A 232 17.54 9.44 15.91
N PHE A 233 18.26 10.57 15.89
CA PHE A 233 17.68 11.87 16.15
C PHE A 233 16.74 12.29 15.02
N LEU A 234 17.18 12.14 13.76
CA LEU A 234 16.37 12.37 12.58
C LEU A 234 15.16 11.42 12.53
N LEU A 235 15.34 10.16 12.97
CA LEU A 235 14.22 9.22 13.05
C LEU A 235 13.16 9.69 14.05
N TYR A 236 13.55 10.15 15.23
CA TYR A 236 12.59 10.66 16.24
C TYR A 236 11.87 11.91 15.75
N ILE A 237 12.55 12.83 15.06
CA ILE A 237 11.90 14.00 14.44
C ILE A 237 10.88 13.55 13.40
N GLY A 238 11.27 12.61 12.52
CA GLY A 238 10.35 12.07 11.53
C GLY A 238 9.12 11.42 12.16
N LEU A 239 9.29 10.54 13.14
CA LEU A 239 8.17 9.89 13.82
C LEU A 239 7.28 10.90 14.58
N ALA A 240 7.86 11.95 15.15
CA ALA A 240 7.09 13.02 15.81
C ALA A 240 6.28 13.88 14.81
N ALA A 241 6.72 14.00 13.57
CA ALA A 241 6.00 14.70 12.49
C ALA A 241 4.78 13.92 11.96
N LEU A 242 4.66 12.63 12.31
CA LEU A 242 3.51 11.77 11.96
C LEU A 242 2.32 11.96 12.92
N ILE A 243 2.53 12.53 14.10
CA ILE A 243 1.54 12.71 15.15
C ILE A 243 0.98 14.13 15.12
#